data_6a3c18f390ccfe4c66b109ae1a03e1de
#
_entry.id   6a3c18f390ccfe4c66b109ae1a03e1de
#
_cell.length_a   1.000
_cell.length_b   1.000
_cell.length_c   1.000
_cell.angle_alpha   90.00
_cell.angle_beta   90.00
_cell.angle_gamma   90.00
#
_symmetry.space_group_name_H-M   'P 1'
#
loop_
_entity.id
_entity.type
_entity.pdbx_description
1 polymer ?
#
loop_
_entity_poly.entity_id
_entity_poly.type
_entity_poly.pdbx_seq_one_letter_code
_entity_poly.pdbx_strand_id
1 'polypeptide(L)'
;MNIKVFNIRLSKEHCQNDQAKMNEFLDSVEVKLTSTNFVTTGTIDYWSAVVFYQPKVVKAQKSENRLQLDDLSTDELKTFKALRSWRNDLAEKLNWSAFRICHNSHLLEIAKKNPKSFDELENISSFGKARTEKYGDDIISVLNSF
;
A
#
# COMPACT_ATOMS: atom_id res chain seq x y z
N MET A 1 -11.89 16.08 16.87
CA MET A 1 -12.62 16.41 15.64
C MET A 1 -12.58 17.93 15.47
N ASN A 2 -12.15 18.41 14.32
CA ASN A 2 -12.00 19.83 14.02
C ASN A 2 -13.03 20.23 12.95
N ILE A 3 -13.31 21.53 12.86
CA ILE A 3 -14.24 22.09 11.87
C ILE A 3 -13.52 23.17 11.07
N LYS A 4 -13.73 23.18 9.76
CA LYS A 4 -13.29 24.26 8.87
C LYS A 4 -14.40 24.61 7.90
N VAL A 5 -14.58 25.91 7.68
CA VAL A 5 -15.58 26.44 6.75
C VAL A 5 -14.86 27.02 5.54
N PHE A 6 -15.35 26.68 4.37
CA PHE A 6 -14.91 27.23 3.08
C PHE A 6 -16.08 27.91 2.40
N ASN A 7 -15.82 29.07 1.83
CA ASN A 7 -16.77 29.77 0.98
C ASN A 7 -16.21 29.81 -0.44
N ILE A 8 -16.92 29.18 -1.37
CA ILE A 8 -16.54 29.12 -2.78
C ILE A 8 -17.41 30.10 -3.54
N ARG A 9 -16.85 31.23 -3.90
CA ARG A 9 -17.53 32.28 -4.66
C ARG A 9 -17.70 31.85 -6.11
N LEU A 10 -18.88 32.10 -6.68
CA LEU A 10 -19.24 31.69 -8.04
C LEU A 10 -18.73 32.64 -9.14
N SER A 11 -18.05 33.71 -8.79
CA SER A 11 -17.45 34.60 -9.79
C SER A 11 -16.30 33.92 -10.53
N LYS A 12 -16.18 34.19 -11.84
CA LYS A 12 -15.13 33.61 -12.69
C LYS A 12 -13.71 33.84 -12.14
N GLU A 13 -13.46 34.94 -11.47
CA GLU A 13 -12.19 35.31 -10.91
C GLU A 13 -11.79 34.50 -9.67
N HIS A 14 -12.77 34.07 -8.86
CA HIS A 14 -12.48 33.53 -7.53
C HIS A 14 -12.79 32.04 -7.40
N CYS A 15 -13.70 31.51 -8.21
CA CYS A 15 -14.20 30.15 -8.09
C CYS A 15 -13.07 29.11 -8.13
N GLN A 16 -12.19 29.19 -9.11
CA GLN A 16 -11.09 28.21 -9.26
C GLN A 16 -10.09 28.28 -8.11
N ASN A 17 -9.77 29.49 -7.65
CA ASN A 17 -8.82 29.68 -6.55
C ASN A 17 -9.40 29.19 -5.20
N ASP A 18 -10.68 29.49 -4.95
CA ASP A 18 -11.37 29.05 -3.74
C ASP A 18 -11.54 27.51 -3.72
N GLN A 19 -11.83 26.89 -4.87
CA GLN A 19 -11.87 25.44 -5.01
C GLN A 19 -10.48 24.80 -4.81
N ALA A 20 -9.44 25.37 -5.39
CA ALA A 20 -8.07 24.85 -5.25
C ALA A 20 -7.64 24.82 -3.77
N LYS A 21 -7.90 25.89 -3.02
CA LYS A 21 -7.61 25.96 -1.58
C LYS A 21 -8.41 24.92 -0.77
N MET A 22 -9.65 24.67 -1.13
CA MET A 22 -10.45 23.64 -0.47
C MET A 22 -9.91 22.25 -0.80
N ASN A 23 -9.58 21.96 -2.05
CA ASN A 23 -9.04 20.66 -2.47
C ASN A 23 -7.71 20.38 -1.79
N GLU A 24 -6.78 21.33 -1.77
CA GLU A 24 -5.50 21.21 -1.07
C GLU A 24 -5.71 20.86 0.43
N PHE A 25 -6.67 21.52 1.06
CA PHE A 25 -7.01 21.22 2.44
C PHE A 25 -7.60 19.81 2.60
N LEU A 26 -8.54 19.39 1.75
CA LEU A 26 -9.16 18.07 1.79
C LEU A 26 -8.12 16.96 1.59
N ASP A 27 -7.13 17.19 0.73
CA ASP A 27 -6.02 16.26 0.52
C ASP A 27 -5.11 16.11 1.75
N SER A 28 -5.03 17.13 2.60
CA SER A 28 -4.18 17.17 3.80
C SER A 28 -4.82 16.56 5.05
N VAL A 29 -6.13 16.31 5.05
CA VAL A 29 -6.88 15.87 6.23
C VAL A 29 -7.74 14.64 5.96
N GLU A 30 -8.13 13.95 7.03
CA GLU A 30 -9.16 12.90 6.97
C GLU A 30 -10.53 13.51 7.20
N VAL A 31 -11.32 13.60 6.14
CA VAL A 31 -12.70 14.16 6.19
C VAL A 31 -13.63 13.13 6.84
N LYS A 32 -14.41 13.55 7.83
CA LYS A 32 -15.39 12.71 8.53
C LYS A 32 -16.82 13.01 8.10
N LEU A 33 -17.14 14.28 7.90
CA LEU A 33 -18.45 14.74 7.50
C LEU A 33 -18.32 16.07 6.76
N THR A 34 -19.19 16.29 5.79
CA THR A 34 -19.30 17.56 5.10
C THR A 34 -20.76 17.99 5.05
N SER A 35 -20.99 19.29 5.14
CA SER A 35 -22.30 19.91 4.88
C SER A 35 -22.09 21.11 3.98
N THR A 36 -22.94 21.27 2.99
CA THR A 36 -22.84 22.40 2.04
C THR A 36 -24.17 23.11 1.91
N ASN A 37 -24.11 24.43 1.87
CA ASN A 37 -25.25 25.27 1.63
C ASN A 37 -24.92 26.30 0.56
N PHE A 38 -25.89 26.57 -0.29
CA PHE A 38 -25.84 27.71 -1.21
C PHE A 38 -26.31 28.97 -0.48
N VAL A 39 -25.52 30.01 -0.55
CA VAL A 39 -25.80 31.31 0.09
C VAL A 39 -25.85 32.38 -0.98
N THR A 40 -26.97 33.12 -1.03
CA THR A 40 -27.13 34.31 -1.88
C THR A 40 -27.29 35.54 -0.99
N THR A 41 -26.48 36.55 -1.26
CA THR A 41 -26.55 37.83 -0.52
C THR A 41 -27.12 38.96 -1.37
N GLY A 42 -27.51 38.65 -2.62
CA GLY A 42 -27.97 39.63 -3.60
C GLY A 42 -26.84 40.32 -4.36
N THR A 43 -25.62 40.31 -3.82
CA THR A 43 -24.43 40.88 -4.47
C THR A 43 -23.40 39.83 -4.80
N ILE A 44 -23.27 38.79 -3.97
CA ILE A 44 -22.32 37.71 -4.13
C ILE A 44 -23.02 36.40 -3.80
N ASP A 45 -22.93 35.45 -4.72
CA ASP A 45 -23.38 34.07 -4.53
C ASP A 45 -22.21 33.17 -4.29
N TYR A 46 -22.32 32.28 -3.30
CA TYR A 46 -21.27 31.36 -2.97
C TYR A 46 -21.81 30.06 -2.36
N TRP A 47 -21.03 28.98 -2.51
CA TRP A 47 -21.23 27.78 -1.75
C TRP A 47 -20.45 27.85 -0.44
N SER A 48 -21.14 27.67 0.68
CA SER A 48 -20.51 27.50 1.98
C SER A 48 -20.43 26.01 2.30
N ALA A 49 -19.21 25.52 2.51
CA ALA A 49 -18.95 24.14 2.88
C ALA A 49 -18.36 24.06 4.30
N VAL A 50 -19.01 23.29 5.16
CA VAL A 50 -18.52 22.96 6.49
C VAL A 50 -17.90 21.60 6.45
N VAL A 51 -16.63 21.49 6.79
CA VAL A 51 -15.86 20.24 6.77
C VAL A 51 -15.50 19.86 8.21
N PHE A 52 -15.97 18.71 8.65
CA PHE A 52 -15.57 18.08 9.89
C PHE A 52 -14.42 17.11 9.59
N TYR A 53 -13.27 17.31 10.24
CA TYR A 53 -12.06 16.59 9.90
C TYR A 53 -11.25 16.21 11.12
N GLN A 54 -10.38 15.25 10.94
CA GLN A 54 -9.25 14.94 11.81
C GLN A 54 -7.97 15.20 11.03
N PRO A 55 -6.88 15.61 11.71
CA PRO A 55 -5.59 15.56 11.05
C PRO A 55 -5.45 14.17 10.43
N LYS A 56 -5.07 14.08 9.15
CA LYS A 56 -4.55 12.81 8.67
C LYS A 56 -3.48 12.45 9.69
N VAL A 57 -3.80 11.51 10.59
CA VAL A 57 -2.74 10.71 11.13
C VAL A 57 -2.10 10.13 9.88
N VAL A 58 -1.03 10.75 9.43
CA VAL A 58 -0.03 10.02 8.67
C VAL A 58 0.28 8.91 9.66
N LYS A 59 -0.46 7.79 9.59
CA LYS A 59 0.16 6.51 9.86
C LYS A 59 1.37 6.68 8.99
N ALA A 60 2.52 6.97 9.65
CA ALA A 60 3.76 6.75 8.99
C ALA A 60 3.44 5.48 8.24
N GLN A 61 3.21 5.58 6.93
CA GLN A 61 3.40 4.42 6.13
C GLN A 61 4.72 4.02 6.72
N LYS A 62 4.69 2.97 7.58
CA LYS A 62 5.80 2.10 7.52
C LYS A 62 5.96 2.00 6.02
N SER A 63 6.83 2.81 5.45
CA SER A 63 7.70 2.28 4.46
C SER A 63 8.24 1.09 5.21
N GLU A 64 7.46 0.01 5.25
CA GLU A 64 8.01 -1.29 5.23
C GLU A 64 9.04 -1.07 4.19
N ASN A 65 10.27 -1.09 4.65
CA ASN A 65 11.44 -1.11 3.85
C ASN A 65 11.16 -2.26 2.88
N ARG A 66 10.43 -1.93 1.79
CA ARG A 66 10.06 -2.92 0.79
C ARG A 66 11.39 -3.26 0.20
N LEU A 67 11.89 -4.38 0.68
CA LEU A 67 13.10 -4.96 0.17
C LEU A 67 13.05 -4.85 -1.35
N GLN A 68 14.00 -4.11 -1.89
CA GLN A 68 14.20 -3.99 -3.33
C GLN A 68 15.22 -5.04 -3.75
N LEU A 69 15.25 -5.35 -5.03
CA LEU A 69 16.27 -6.24 -5.58
C LEU A 69 17.69 -5.73 -5.30
N ASP A 70 17.87 -4.42 -5.24
CA ASP A 70 19.14 -3.75 -4.99
C ASP A 70 19.60 -3.87 -3.52
N ASP A 71 18.70 -4.27 -2.61
CA ASP A 71 19.01 -4.52 -1.19
C ASP A 71 19.53 -5.94 -0.94
N LEU A 72 19.58 -6.79 -1.96
CA LEU A 72 20.03 -8.17 -1.88
C LEU A 72 21.52 -8.30 -2.22
N SER A 73 22.23 -9.10 -1.44
CA SER A 73 23.58 -9.56 -1.78
C SER A 73 23.56 -10.47 -3.02
N THR A 74 24.73 -10.73 -3.60
CA THR A 74 24.86 -11.58 -4.79
C THR A 74 24.27 -12.99 -4.56
N ASP A 75 24.44 -13.56 -3.38
CA ASP A 75 23.94 -14.89 -3.05
C ASP A 75 22.44 -14.88 -2.75
N GLU A 76 21.95 -13.88 -2.03
CA GLU A 76 20.51 -13.65 -1.83
C GLU A 76 19.78 -13.43 -3.16
N LEU A 77 20.43 -12.77 -4.12
CA LEU A 77 19.87 -12.57 -5.46
C LEU A 77 19.78 -13.89 -6.26
N LYS A 78 20.74 -14.79 -6.10
CA LYS A 78 20.67 -16.14 -6.69
C LYS A 78 19.50 -16.92 -6.10
N THR A 79 19.38 -16.90 -4.77
CA THR A 79 18.28 -17.53 -4.04
C THR A 79 16.91 -16.97 -4.48
N PHE A 80 16.80 -15.65 -4.59
CA PHE A 80 15.58 -15.02 -5.10
C PHE A 80 15.21 -15.48 -6.52
N LYS A 81 16.21 -15.56 -7.43
CA LYS A 81 15.97 -16.03 -8.79
C LYS A 81 15.50 -17.48 -8.83
N ALA A 82 16.08 -18.34 -8.00
CA ALA A 82 15.68 -19.75 -7.89
C ALA A 82 14.24 -19.89 -7.34
N LEU A 83 13.90 -19.17 -6.30
CA LEU A 83 12.53 -19.12 -5.75
C LEU A 83 11.53 -18.59 -6.77
N ARG A 84 11.93 -17.61 -7.56
CA ARG A 84 11.07 -17.06 -8.64
C ARG A 84 10.86 -18.09 -9.75
N SER A 85 11.90 -18.86 -10.13
CA SER A 85 11.77 -19.93 -11.13
C SER A 85 10.83 -21.01 -10.61
N TRP A 86 11.05 -21.52 -9.41
CA TRP A 86 10.17 -22.49 -8.74
C TRP A 86 8.71 -22.03 -8.74
N ARG A 87 8.45 -20.79 -8.34
CA ARG A 87 7.09 -20.24 -8.33
C ARG A 87 6.45 -20.22 -9.72
N ASN A 88 7.22 -19.85 -10.74
CA ASN A 88 6.71 -19.78 -12.11
C ASN A 88 6.43 -21.20 -12.65
N ASP A 89 7.28 -22.16 -12.40
CA ASP A 89 7.10 -23.57 -12.78
C ASP A 89 5.86 -24.18 -12.11
N LEU A 90 5.67 -23.85 -10.82
CA LEU A 90 4.47 -24.28 -10.08
C LEU A 90 3.21 -23.61 -10.61
N ALA A 91 3.27 -22.34 -10.94
CA ALA A 91 2.15 -21.58 -11.53
C ALA A 91 1.73 -22.16 -12.87
N GLU A 92 2.70 -22.52 -13.71
CA GLU A 92 2.46 -23.16 -15.01
C GLU A 92 1.80 -24.54 -14.83
N LYS A 93 2.33 -25.38 -13.93
CA LYS A 93 1.74 -26.69 -13.61
C LYS A 93 0.30 -26.63 -13.12
N LEU A 94 -0.03 -25.58 -12.36
CA LEU A 94 -1.37 -25.36 -11.80
C LEU A 94 -2.28 -24.55 -12.75
N ASN A 95 -1.76 -24.07 -13.85
CA ASN A 95 -2.44 -23.14 -14.76
C ASN A 95 -2.95 -21.89 -14.02
N TRP A 96 -2.11 -21.36 -13.13
CA TRP A 96 -2.39 -20.17 -12.30
C TRP A 96 -1.44 -19.03 -12.62
N SER A 97 -1.85 -17.81 -12.27
CA SER A 97 -0.95 -16.67 -12.27
C SER A 97 0.05 -16.77 -11.09
N ALA A 98 1.32 -16.46 -11.34
CA ALA A 98 2.39 -16.58 -10.35
C ALA A 98 2.12 -15.83 -9.04
N PHE A 99 1.47 -14.66 -9.11
CA PHE A 99 1.10 -13.86 -7.93
C PHE A 99 0.06 -14.56 -7.02
N ARG A 100 -0.68 -15.53 -7.54
CA ARG A 100 -1.64 -16.32 -6.78
C ARG A 100 -0.96 -17.25 -5.78
N ILE A 101 0.25 -17.68 -6.09
CA ILE A 101 1.09 -18.49 -5.21
C ILE A 101 1.70 -17.58 -4.14
N CYS A 102 2.52 -16.61 -4.57
CA CYS A 102 3.08 -15.59 -3.70
C CYS A 102 3.61 -14.39 -4.50
N HIS A 103 3.70 -13.23 -3.85
CA HIS A 103 4.23 -12.01 -4.45
C HIS A 103 5.77 -11.98 -4.43
N ASN A 104 6.38 -11.13 -5.25
CA ASN A 104 7.82 -10.94 -5.26
C ASN A 104 8.37 -10.46 -3.91
N SER A 105 7.60 -9.63 -3.18
CA SER A 105 7.96 -9.19 -1.83
C SER A 105 8.18 -10.34 -0.85
N HIS A 106 7.36 -11.40 -0.94
CA HIS A 106 7.53 -12.61 -0.12
C HIS A 106 8.84 -13.31 -0.46
N LEU A 107 9.13 -13.47 -1.76
CA LEU A 107 10.36 -14.14 -2.21
C LEU A 107 11.61 -13.33 -1.84
N LEU A 108 11.55 -11.99 -1.84
CA LEU A 108 12.63 -11.12 -1.39
C LEU A 108 12.91 -11.30 0.11
N GLU A 109 11.86 -11.33 0.94
CA GLU A 109 12.01 -11.58 2.38
C GLU A 109 12.56 -12.98 2.67
N ILE A 110 12.07 -14.01 1.96
CA ILE A 110 12.55 -15.38 2.09
C ILE A 110 14.04 -15.48 1.70
N ALA A 111 14.43 -14.88 0.58
CA ALA A 111 15.81 -14.88 0.11
C ALA A 111 16.75 -14.18 1.11
N LYS A 112 16.31 -13.07 1.70
CA LYS A 112 17.08 -12.29 2.67
C LYS A 112 17.21 -12.99 4.03
N LYS A 113 16.11 -13.54 4.53
CA LYS A 113 16.08 -14.22 5.84
C LYS A 113 16.65 -15.64 5.79
N ASN A 114 16.61 -16.27 4.63
CA ASN A 114 17.10 -17.64 4.37
C ASN A 114 16.64 -18.64 5.45
N PRO A 115 15.30 -18.81 5.66
CA PRO A 115 14.77 -19.66 6.72
C PRO A 115 15.20 -21.12 6.51
N LYS A 116 15.55 -21.80 7.61
CA LYS A 116 16.00 -23.19 7.60
C LYS A 116 14.92 -24.16 8.09
N SER A 117 13.84 -23.64 8.67
CA SER A 117 12.75 -24.45 9.22
C SER A 117 11.39 -23.86 8.83
N PHE A 118 10.34 -24.68 9.00
CA PHE A 118 8.95 -24.25 8.80
C PHE A 118 8.57 -23.11 9.74
N ASP A 119 9.01 -23.18 11.00
CA ASP A 119 8.72 -22.15 12.01
C ASP A 119 9.34 -20.80 11.61
N GLU A 120 10.57 -20.81 11.09
CA GLU A 120 11.21 -19.61 10.60
C GLU A 120 10.52 -19.04 9.35
N LEU A 121 10.06 -19.92 8.47
CA LEU A 121 9.30 -19.52 7.27
C LEU A 121 7.93 -18.95 7.63
N GLU A 122 7.23 -19.53 8.61
CA GLU A 122 5.94 -19.04 9.12
C GLU A 122 6.07 -17.65 9.76
N ASN A 123 7.19 -17.39 10.45
CA ASN A 123 7.50 -16.10 11.08
C ASN A 123 7.85 -14.99 10.09
N ILE A 124 7.94 -15.29 8.79
CA ILE A 124 8.03 -14.27 7.76
C ILE A 124 6.65 -13.59 7.65
N SER A 125 6.60 -12.33 8.08
CA SER A 125 5.35 -11.58 8.32
C SER A 125 4.39 -11.51 7.14
N SER A 126 4.92 -11.65 5.94
CA SER A 126 4.15 -11.58 4.70
C SER A 126 3.74 -12.95 4.14
N PHE A 127 4.36 -14.04 4.61
CA PHE A 127 4.13 -15.38 4.04
C PHE A 127 2.99 -16.14 4.76
N GLY A 128 3.09 -16.27 6.08
CA GLY A 128 2.06 -16.80 6.97
C GLY A 128 1.84 -18.32 6.91
N LYS A 129 1.17 -18.85 7.93
CA LYS A 129 0.99 -20.28 8.18
C LYS A 129 0.41 -21.06 6.98
N ALA A 130 -0.68 -20.56 6.39
CA ALA A 130 -1.38 -21.28 5.32
C ALA A 130 -0.51 -21.49 4.06
N ARG A 131 0.42 -20.55 3.76
CA ARG A 131 1.36 -20.72 2.66
C ARG A 131 2.53 -21.61 3.04
N THR A 132 2.97 -21.53 4.28
CA THR A 132 4.02 -22.41 4.81
C THR A 132 3.59 -23.87 4.78
N GLU A 133 2.39 -24.18 5.20
CA GLU A 133 1.84 -25.55 5.13
C GLU A 133 1.72 -26.06 3.69
N LYS A 134 1.44 -25.19 2.74
CA LYS A 134 1.22 -25.57 1.34
C LYS A 134 2.48 -25.65 0.50
N TYR A 135 3.43 -24.76 0.74
CA TYR A 135 4.61 -24.56 -0.11
C TYR A 135 5.93 -24.64 0.65
N GLY A 136 5.91 -24.90 1.96
CA GLY A 136 7.08 -24.86 2.81
C GLY A 136 8.13 -25.90 2.41
N ASP A 137 7.73 -27.15 2.13
CA ASP A 137 8.63 -28.22 1.69
C ASP A 137 9.39 -27.82 0.43
N ASP A 138 8.70 -27.32 -0.57
CA ASP A 138 9.28 -26.91 -1.83
C ASP A 138 10.26 -25.74 -1.65
N ILE A 139 9.87 -24.73 -0.85
CA ILE A 139 10.70 -23.56 -0.59
C ILE A 139 11.96 -23.94 0.17
N ILE A 140 11.86 -24.73 1.24
CA ILE A 140 13.02 -25.20 2.00
C ILE A 140 13.93 -26.06 1.13
N SER A 141 13.36 -26.89 0.25
CA SER A 141 14.14 -27.67 -0.72
C SER A 141 14.93 -26.77 -1.67
N VAL A 142 14.32 -25.71 -2.20
CA VAL A 142 15.01 -24.71 -3.04
C VAL A 142 16.12 -24.02 -2.26
N LEU A 143 15.88 -23.60 -1.01
CA LEU A 143 16.87 -22.94 -0.16
C LEU A 143 18.07 -23.83 0.19
N ASN A 144 17.87 -25.12 0.33
CA ASN A 144 18.91 -26.09 0.62
C ASN A 144 19.76 -26.51 -0.62
N SER A 145 19.38 -26.00 -1.81
CA SER A 145 20.08 -26.28 -3.05
C SER A 145 21.28 -25.35 -3.31
N PHE A 146 21.53 -24.38 -2.39
CA PHE A 146 22.57 -23.34 -2.51
C PHE A 146 23.54 -23.33 -1.36
#